data_95e72450aca2a67419c119a9d57a83eb
#
_entry.id   95e72450aca2a67419c119a9d57a83eb
#
_cell.length_a   1.000
_cell.length_b   1.000
_cell.length_c   1.000
_cell.angle_alpha   90.00
_cell.angle_beta   90.00
_cell.angle_gamma   90.00
#
_symmetry.space_group_name_H-M   'P 1'
#
loop_
_entity.id
_entity.type
_entity.pdbx_description
1 polymer ?
#
loop_
_entity_poly.entity_id
_entity_poly.type
_entity_poly.pdbx_seq_one_letter_code
_entity_poly.pdbx_strand_id
1 'polypeptide(L)'
;DYICKVVDDLVSRYDIDGLHIDDYFYPYPAAGQPLPDQSDYLRDRRGFTNVKDWRRDNVDLFIKQLGESIHRRKPWVKFGVSPFGIYRNQKSDPRNGSRTSGLQNYDDLYADVLKWVNNGWIDYCVPQLYWEIGNRAADYRELIGWWNRHAGNRPLFIGEDVLRTVKYADPQNPASHQLPAKHRLHRQS
;
A
#
# COMPACT_ATOMS: atom_id res chain seq x y z
N ASP A 1 -7.16 -4.00 -17.62
CA ASP A 1 -8.40 -3.81 -18.39
C ASP A 1 -9.59 -4.63 -17.93
N TYR A 2 -9.40 -5.94 -17.65
CA TYR A 2 -10.53 -6.77 -17.18
C TYR A 2 -11.05 -6.31 -15.81
N ILE A 3 -10.16 -6.07 -14.86
CA ILE A 3 -10.52 -5.58 -13.51
C ILE A 3 -11.21 -4.22 -13.60
N CYS A 4 -10.74 -3.31 -14.45
CA CYS A 4 -11.39 -2.02 -14.66
C CYS A 4 -12.83 -2.17 -15.19
N LYS A 5 -13.09 -3.14 -16.08
CA LYS A 5 -14.46 -3.44 -16.55
C LYS A 5 -15.35 -3.98 -15.45
N VAL A 6 -14.83 -4.90 -14.61
CA VAL A 6 -15.57 -5.43 -13.44
C VAL A 6 -15.92 -4.30 -12.46
N VAL A 7 -14.96 -3.42 -12.17
CA VAL A 7 -15.18 -2.28 -11.28
C VAL A 7 -16.14 -1.27 -11.89
N ASP A 8 -16.05 -0.97 -13.17
CA ASP A 8 -17.00 -0.09 -13.86
C ASP A 8 -18.44 -0.62 -13.79
N ASP A 9 -18.62 -1.94 -14.00
CA ASP A 9 -19.92 -2.61 -13.82
C ASP A 9 -20.43 -2.51 -12.37
N LEU A 10 -19.57 -2.79 -11.39
CA LEU A 10 -19.89 -2.71 -9.97
C LEU A 10 -20.30 -1.29 -9.57
N VAL A 11 -19.50 -0.29 -9.90
CA VAL A 11 -19.76 1.12 -9.58
C VAL A 11 -21.04 1.61 -10.25
N SER A 12 -21.35 1.13 -11.48
CA SER A 12 -22.57 1.53 -12.17
C SER A 12 -23.84 0.95 -11.55
N ARG A 13 -23.80 -0.28 -11.06
CA ARG A 13 -24.97 -1.00 -10.54
C ARG A 13 -25.32 -0.69 -9.10
N TYR A 14 -24.31 -0.47 -8.24
CA TYR A 14 -24.50 -0.37 -6.80
C TYR A 14 -24.30 1.07 -6.31
N ASP A 15 -25.10 1.45 -5.33
CA ASP A 15 -24.96 2.74 -4.64
C ASP A 15 -23.93 2.58 -3.52
N ILE A 16 -22.65 2.81 -3.89
CA ILE A 16 -21.50 2.68 -3.00
C ILE A 16 -20.83 4.04 -2.82
N ASP A 17 -20.26 4.27 -1.64
CA ASP A 17 -19.52 5.50 -1.29
C ASP A 17 -18.05 5.42 -1.65
N GLY A 18 -17.50 4.22 -1.72
CA GLY A 18 -16.09 4.00 -2.02
C GLY A 18 -15.78 2.59 -2.53
N LEU A 19 -14.64 2.50 -3.20
CA LEU A 19 -14.04 1.24 -3.62
C LEU A 19 -12.64 1.17 -3.03
N HIS A 20 -12.28 0.03 -2.47
CA HIS A 20 -11.01 -0.20 -1.83
C HIS A 20 -10.34 -1.45 -2.38
N ILE A 21 -9.04 -1.38 -2.66
CA ILE A 21 -8.24 -2.53 -3.06
C ILE A 21 -7.09 -2.78 -2.08
N ASP A 22 -6.70 -4.03 -1.98
CA ASP A 22 -5.61 -4.52 -1.14
C ASP A 22 -4.24 -4.36 -1.83
N ASP A 23 -3.18 -4.95 -1.26
CA ASP A 23 -1.77 -4.82 -1.68
C ASP A 23 -1.32 -5.87 -2.72
N TYR A 24 -2.22 -6.62 -3.31
CA TYR A 24 -1.91 -7.67 -4.30
C TYR A 24 -1.70 -7.11 -5.71
N PHE A 25 -0.61 -6.34 -5.90
CA PHE A 25 -0.23 -5.78 -7.21
C PHE A 25 0.56 -6.80 -8.03
N TYR A 26 1.79 -7.08 -7.63
CA TYR A 26 2.55 -8.25 -8.08
C TYR A 26 2.56 -9.30 -6.96
N PRO A 27 2.71 -10.60 -7.29
CA PRO A 27 2.81 -11.65 -6.27
C PRO A 27 3.94 -11.38 -5.29
N TYR A 28 3.73 -11.73 -4.04
CA TYR A 28 4.79 -11.70 -3.03
C TYR A 28 5.98 -12.54 -3.50
N PRO A 29 7.22 -12.06 -3.34
CA PRO A 29 8.40 -12.81 -3.76
C PRO A 29 8.48 -14.17 -3.07
N ALA A 30 8.63 -15.23 -3.86
CA ALA A 30 8.88 -16.59 -3.37
C ALA A 30 10.28 -17.03 -3.79
N ALA A 31 11.02 -17.63 -2.85
CA ALA A 31 12.40 -18.06 -3.11
C ALA A 31 12.46 -19.05 -4.30
N GLY A 32 13.34 -18.79 -5.25
CA GLY A 32 13.51 -19.62 -6.45
C GLY A 32 12.39 -19.54 -7.48
N GLN A 33 11.41 -18.66 -7.30
CA GLN A 33 10.28 -18.48 -8.22
C GLN A 33 10.32 -17.08 -8.84
N PRO A 34 10.98 -16.87 -9.97
CA PRO A 34 10.94 -15.60 -10.67
C PRO A 34 9.55 -15.33 -11.25
N LEU A 35 9.20 -14.06 -11.41
CA LEU A 35 7.96 -13.68 -12.08
C LEU A 35 8.00 -14.12 -13.55
N PRO A 36 6.93 -14.74 -14.09
CA PRO A 36 6.91 -15.30 -15.44
C PRO A 36 6.59 -14.27 -16.53
N ASP A 37 7.00 -13.00 -16.36
CA ASP A 37 6.67 -11.87 -17.24
C ASP A 37 7.83 -11.38 -18.11
N GLN A 38 8.96 -12.09 -18.11
CA GLN A 38 10.15 -11.71 -18.88
C GLN A 38 9.87 -11.64 -20.39
N SER A 39 9.08 -12.57 -20.94
CA SER A 39 8.68 -12.56 -22.34
C SER A 39 7.81 -11.36 -22.70
N ASP A 40 6.91 -10.96 -21.80
CA ASP A 40 6.05 -9.79 -21.98
C ASP A 40 6.86 -8.49 -21.95
N TYR A 41 7.80 -8.37 -21.02
CA TYR A 41 8.74 -7.25 -20.98
C TYR A 41 9.57 -7.15 -22.26
N LEU A 42 10.09 -8.27 -22.77
CA LEU A 42 10.90 -8.28 -24.00
C LEU A 42 10.06 -7.91 -25.24
N ARG A 43 8.79 -8.31 -25.28
CA ARG A 43 7.87 -8.03 -26.38
C ARG A 43 7.44 -6.55 -26.43
N ASP A 44 7.22 -5.94 -25.27
CA ASP A 44 6.75 -4.55 -25.18
C ASP A 44 7.36 -3.82 -23.98
N ARG A 45 8.55 -3.32 -24.17
CA ARG A 45 9.31 -2.59 -23.14
C ARG A 45 8.78 -1.20 -22.88
N ARG A 46 7.97 -0.63 -23.72
CA ARG A 46 7.49 0.77 -23.65
C ARG A 46 8.60 1.78 -23.35
N GLY A 47 9.83 1.52 -23.85
CA GLY A 47 11.00 2.36 -23.64
C GLY A 47 11.76 2.12 -22.32
N PHE A 48 11.30 1.25 -21.44
CA PHE A 48 12.01 0.91 -20.21
C PHE A 48 13.23 0.02 -20.48
N THR A 49 14.36 0.37 -19.87
CA THR A 49 15.59 -0.43 -19.89
C THR A 49 15.71 -1.40 -18.71
N ASN A 50 14.88 -1.21 -17.68
CA ASN A 50 14.84 -1.99 -16.45
C ASN A 50 13.46 -2.63 -16.27
N VAL A 51 13.43 -3.95 -16.10
CA VAL A 51 12.19 -4.70 -15.91
C VAL A 51 11.43 -4.29 -14.63
N LYS A 52 12.13 -3.87 -13.57
CA LYS A 52 11.49 -3.40 -12.34
C LYS A 52 10.72 -2.09 -12.55
N ASP A 53 11.28 -1.19 -13.36
CA ASP A 53 10.60 0.07 -13.70
C ASP A 53 9.39 -0.18 -14.60
N TRP A 54 9.51 -1.11 -15.54
CA TRP A 54 8.40 -1.55 -16.37
C TRP A 54 7.25 -2.19 -15.56
N ARG A 55 7.60 -3.00 -14.55
CA ARG A 55 6.60 -3.57 -13.63
C ARG A 55 5.89 -2.49 -12.81
N ARG A 56 6.63 -1.52 -12.28
CA ARG A 56 6.02 -0.36 -11.57
C ARG A 56 5.08 0.41 -12.49
N ASP A 57 5.49 0.67 -13.72
CA ASP A 57 4.64 1.32 -14.71
C ASP A 57 3.36 0.53 -15.01
N ASN A 58 3.42 -0.81 -15.06
CA ASN A 58 2.21 -1.63 -15.19
C ASN A 58 1.20 -1.39 -14.05
N VAL A 59 1.69 -1.34 -12.81
CA VAL A 59 0.85 -1.09 -11.64
C VAL A 59 0.35 0.36 -11.64
N ASP A 60 1.21 1.31 -11.94
CA ASP A 60 0.86 2.73 -12.04
C ASP A 60 -0.26 2.98 -13.06
N LEU A 61 -0.15 2.40 -14.25
CA LEU A 61 -1.19 2.47 -15.28
C LEU A 61 -2.50 1.85 -14.81
N PHE A 62 -2.45 0.71 -14.14
CA PHE A 62 -3.63 0.05 -13.58
C PHE A 62 -4.33 0.94 -12.54
N ILE A 63 -3.60 1.47 -11.56
CA ILE A 63 -4.16 2.33 -10.51
C ILE A 63 -4.77 3.61 -11.11
N LYS A 64 -4.04 4.25 -12.02
CA LYS A 64 -4.53 5.45 -12.70
C LYS A 64 -5.82 5.18 -13.47
N GLN A 65 -5.83 4.15 -14.32
CA GLN A 65 -7.01 3.78 -15.12
C GLN A 65 -8.22 3.42 -14.25
N LEU A 66 -7.96 2.73 -13.13
CA LEU A 66 -9.01 2.34 -12.19
C LEU A 66 -9.66 3.57 -11.54
N GLY A 67 -8.85 4.48 -11.00
CA GLY A 67 -9.34 5.74 -10.42
C GLY A 67 -10.11 6.59 -11.45
N GLU A 68 -9.57 6.74 -12.66
CA GLU A 68 -10.25 7.48 -13.75
C GLU A 68 -11.58 6.83 -14.15
N SER A 69 -11.65 5.48 -14.16
CA SER A 69 -12.89 4.76 -14.48
C SER A 69 -13.95 4.98 -13.43
N ILE A 70 -13.60 4.87 -12.15
CA ILE A 70 -14.50 5.09 -11.01
C ILE A 70 -15.06 6.51 -11.05
N HIS A 71 -14.20 7.52 -11.11
CA HIS A 71 -14.61 8.92 -11.06
C HIS A 71 -15.38 9.38 -12.31
N ARG A 72 -15.10 8.79 -13.47
CA ARG A 72 -15.90 9.04 -14.69
C ARG A 72 -17.32 8.53 -14.55
N ARG A 73 -17.50 7.39 -13.87
CA ARG A 73 -18.82 6.79 -13.65
C ARG A 73 -19.60 7.49 -12.55
N LYS A 74 -18.96 7.68 -11.37
CA LYS A 74 -19.51 8.34 -10.19
C LYS A 74 -18.43 9.19 -9.50
N PRO A 75 -18.38 10.51 -9.77
CA PRO A 75 -17.29 11.38 -9.26
C PRO A 75 -17.18 11.44 -7.73
N TRP A 76 -18.24 11.10 -7.01
CA TRP A 76 -18.27 11.11 -5.54
C TRP A 76 -17.72 9.84 -4.90
N VAL A 77 -17.68 8.72 -5.65
CA VAL A 77 -17.17 7.44 -5.13
C VAL A 77 -15.67 7.56 -4.88
N LYS A 78 -15.26 7.25 -3.66
CA LYS A 78 -13.86 7.34 -3.26
C LYS A 78 -13.09 6.07 -3.63
N PHE A 79 -11.89 6.25 -4.15
CA PHE A 79 -10.98 5.15 -4.46
C PHE A 79 -9.81 5.13 -3.48
N GLY A 80 -9.67 4.05 -2.71
CA GLY A 80 -8.61 3.84 -1.73
C GLY A 80 -7.81 2.59 -1.96
N VAL A 81 -6.59 2.61 -1.43
CA VAL A 81 -5.64 1.48 -1.51
C VAL A 81 -5.08 1.18 -0.12
N SER A 82 -4.99 -0.12 0.22
CA SER A 82 -4.34 -0.61 1.44
C SER A 82 -3.00 -1.26 1.10
N PRO A 83 -1.93 -0.47 0.89
CA PRO A 83 -0.62 -1.01 0.53
C PRO A 83 0.05 -1.69 1.71
N PHE A 84 1.05 -2.52 1.44
CA PHE A 84 1.94 -3.05 2.46
C PHE A 84 2.55 -1.93 3.31
N GLY A 85 2.79 -2.17 4.59
CA GLY A 85 3.15 -1.11 5.55
C GLY A 85 4.52 -0.44 5.33
N ILE A 86 5.45 -1.08 4.63
CA ILE A 86 6.77 -0.53 4.34
C ILE A 86 6.82 -0.08 2.87
N TYR A 87 7.01 1.22 2.62
CA TYR A 87 7.23 1.71 1.26
C TYR A 87 8.61 1.31 0.74
N ARG A 88 9.68 1.77 1.40
CA ARG A 88 11.07 1.38 1.17
C ARG A 88 11.86 1.39 2.47
N ASN A 89 12.78 0.46 2.61
CA ASN A 89 13.74 0.44 3.71
C ASN A 89 14.82 1.52 3.52
N GLN A 90 15.34 2.07 4.59
CA GLN A 90 16.46 3.04 4.53
C GLN A 90 17.70 2.48 3.82
N LYS A 91 17.93 1.16 3.87
CA LYS A 91 19.01 0.51 3.12
C LYS A 91 18.82 0.62 1.61
N SER A 92 17.58 0.57 1.12
CA SER A 92 17.23 0.68 -0.31
C SER A 92 17.11 2.14 -0.76
N ASP A 93 16.68 3.02 0.13
CA ASP A 93 16.60 4.47 -0.10
C ASP A 93 17.12 5.23 1.14
N PRO A 94 18.41 5.58 1.17
CA PRO A 94 19.03 6.24 2.33
C PRO A 94 18.43 7.59 2.70
N ARG A 95 17.75 8.27 1.75
CA ARG A 95 17.20 9.62 1.96
C ARG A 95 15.77 9.58 2.46
N ASN A 96 14.94 8.70 1.87
CA ASN A 96 13.49 8.72 2.06
C ASN A 96 12.94 7.42 2.68
N GLY A 97 13.76 6.36 2.78
CA GLY A 97 13.33 5.08 3.34
C GLY A 97 13.11 5.12 4.85
N SER A 98 12.20 4.29 5.34
CA SER A 98 11.99 4.07 6.78
C SER A 98 13.09 3.19 7.39
N ARG A 99 13.34 3.33 8.69
CA ARG A 99 14.29 2.47 9.45
C ARG A 99 13.69 1.09 9.70
N THR A 100 13.53 0.35 8.62
CA THR A 100 12.91 -0.97 8.57
C THR A 100 13.78 -1.95 7.78
N SER A 101 13.45 -3.24 7.83
CA SER A 101 14.17 -4.31 7.12
C SER A 101 13.24 -5.41 6.62
N GLY A 102 12.01 -5.06 6.26
CA GLY A 102 11.02 -5.99 5.72
C GLY A 102 10.88 -5.90 4.20
N LEU A 103 9.89 -6.62 3.67
CA LEU A 103 9.43 -6.53 2.29
C LEU A 103 8.96 -5.09 2.00
N GLN A 104 9.11 -4.63 0.76
CA GLN A 104 8.92 -3.23 0.36
C GLN A 104 7.90 -3.12 -0.78
N ASN A 105 7.01 -2.13 -0.70
CA ASN A 105 6.09 -1.83 -1.80
C ASN A 105 6.83 -1.58 -3.11
N TYR A 106 7.74 -0.62 -3.10
CA TYR A 106 8.41 -0.11 -4.29
C TYR A 106 9.33 -1.14 -4.96
N ASP A 107 10.17 -1.82 -4.18
CA ASP A 107 11.22 -2.68 -4.71
C ASP A 107 10.78 -4.13 -4.92
N ASP A 108 9.84 -4.64 -4.12
CA ASP A 108 9.44 -6.05 -4.08
C ASP A 108 8.05 -6.29 -4.68
N LEU A 109 7.10 -5.38 -4.47
CA LEU A 109 5.73 -5.46 -4.98
C LEU A 109 5.49 -4.56 -6.20
N TYR A 110 6.50 -3.78 -6.60
CA TYR A 110 6.45 -2.84 -7.73
C TYR A 110 5.33 -1.81 -7.61
N ALA A 111 5.00 -1.40 -6.39
CA ALA A 111 3.94 -0.47 -6.04
C ALA A 111 4.51 0.89 -5.63
N ASP A 112 4.43 1.89 -6.52
CA ASP A 112 4.87 3.25 -6.25
C ASP A 112 3.73 4.08 -5.62
N VAL A 113 3.38 3.72 -4.38
CA VAL A 113 2.26 4.32 -3.65
C VAL A 113 2.39 5.83 -3.51
N LEU A 114 3.61 6.35 -3.30
CA LEU A 114 3.83 7.79 -3.18
C LEU A 114 3.52 8.51 -4.48
N LYS A 115 3.80 7.91 -5.62
CA LYS A 115 3.43 8.45 -6.93
C LYS A 115 1.91 8.54 -7.07
N TRP A 116 1.17 7.53 -6.64
CA TRP A 116 -0.29 7.54 -6.73
C TRP A 116 -0.92 8.62 -5.85
N VAL A 117 -0.42 8.76 -4.61
CA VAL A 117 -0.83 9.81 -3.68
C VAL A 117 -0.54 11.20 -4.24
N ASN A 118 0.70 11.43 -4.70
CA ASN A 118 1.14 12.74 -5.17
C ASN A 118 0.47 13.18 -6.48
N ASN A 119 0.12 12.23 -7.36
CA ASN A 119 -0.60 12.51 -8.60
C ASN A 119 -2.13 12.52 -8.42
N GLY A 120 -2.63 12.21 -7.23
CA GLY A 120 -4.07 12.18 -6.98
C GLY A 120 -4.83 11.06 -7.68
N TRP A 121 -4.15 9.93 -7.95
CA TRP A 121 -4.78 8.77 -8.58
C TRP A 121 -5.63 7.96 -7.62
N ILE A 122 -5.38 8.11 -6.31
CA ILE A 122 -6.20 7.57 -5.23
C ILE A 122 -6.72 8.70 -4.33
N ASP A 123 -7.88 8.50 -3.72
CA ASP A 123 -8.50 9.49 -2.83
C ASP A 123 -8.01 9.36 -1.39
N TYR A 124 -7.62 8.16 -0.96
CA TYR A 124 -7.09 7.89 0.39
C TYR A 124 -6.17 6.68 0.39
N CYS A 125 -5.29 6.63 1.40
CA CYS A 125 -4.32 5.54 1.57
C CYS A 125 -4.46 4.91 2.96
N VAL A 126 -4.36 3.57 3.03
CA VAL A 126 -4.51 2.80 4.28
C VAL A 126 -3.36 1.81 4.44
N PRO A 127 -2.11 2.25 4.68
CA PRO A 127 -1.00 1.32 4.83
C PRO A 127 -1.22 0.34 5.98
N GLN A 128 -0.86 -0.93 5.76
CA GLN A 128 -1.07 -2.04 6.68
C GLN A 128 0.05 -2.07 7.74
N LEU A 129 -0.15 -1.40 8.89
CA LEU A 129 0.83 -1.35 9.99
C LEU A 129 0.53 -2.44 11.04
N TYR A 130 0.61 -3.70 10.63
CA TYR A 130 0.20 -4.85 11.45
C TYR A 130 1.21 -5.25 12.54
N TRP A 131 2.39 -4.61 12.58
CA TRP A 131 3.43 -4.91 13.56
C TRP A 131 3.20 -4.21 14.90
N GLU A 132 3.82 -4.76 15.93
CA GLU A 132 3.82 -4.18 17.27
C GLU A 132 4.76 -2.97 17.38
N ILE A 133 4.49 -2.13 18.36
CA ILE A 133 5.43 -1.10 18.80
C ILE A 133 6.68 -1.81 19.35
N GLY A 134 7.84 -1.45 18.84
CA GLY A 134 9.12 -2.07 19.20
C GLY A 134 9.52 -3.27 18.34
N ASN A 135 8.78 -3.56 17.24
CA ASN A 135 9.19 -4.60 16.31
C ASN A 135 10.53 -4.23 15.66
N ARG A 136 11.49 -5.18 15.69
CA ARG A 136 12.86 -4.94 15.23
C ARG A 136 12.97 -4.66 13.72
N ALA A 137 12.10 -5.28 12.94
CA ALA A 137 12.13 -5.17 11.48
C ALA A 137 11.22 -4.05 10.96
N ALA A 138 10.15 -3.74 11.67
CA ALA A 138 9.10 -2.82 11.24
C ALA A 138 8.39 -2.19 12.46
N ASP A 139 9.09 -1.33 13.19
CA ASP A 139 8.49 -0.65 14.36
C ASP A 139 7.31 0.21 13.94
N TYR A 140 6.17 0.01 14.57
CA TYR A 140 4.96 0.79 14.34
C TYR A 140 5.18 2.31 14.49
N ARG A 141 5.98 2.76 15.48
CA ARG A 141 6.28 4.20 15.68
C ARG A 141 7.06 4.79 14.52
N GLU A 142 8.02 4.04 14.00
CA GLU A 142 8.78 4.46 12.83
C GLU A 142 7.86 4.60 11.62
N LEU A 143 7.03 3.59 11.37
CA LEU A 143 6.18 3.54 10.19
C LEU A 143 5.07 4.59 10.21
N ILE A 144 4.38 4.79 11.34
CA ILE A 144 3.34 5.82 11.41
C ILE A 144 3.90 7.21 11.20
N GLY A 145 5.05 7.52 11.82
CA GLY A 145 5.75 8.78 11.60
C GLY A 145 6.24 8.96 10.17
N TRP A 146 6.70 7.88 9.54
CA TRP A 146 7.12 7.89 8.14
C TRP A 146 5.94 8.18 7.21
N TRP A 147 4.84 7.46 7.34
CA TRP A 147 3.65 7.63 6.50
C TRP A 147 3.04 9.03 6.63
N ASN A 148 2.97 9.58 7.85
CA ASN A 148 2.45 10.94 8.05
C ASN A 148 3.28 12.02 7.34
N ARG A 149 4.59 11.84 7.28
CA ARG A 149 5.45 12.77 6.53
C ARG A 149 5.35 12.64 5.01
N HIS A 150 4.91 11.47 4.49
CA HIS A 150 4.97 11.15 3.07
C HIS A 150 3.60 10.97 2.40
N ALA A 151 2.50 10.90 3.16
CA ALA A 151 1.15 10.71 2.62
C ALA A 151 0.63 11.89 1.77
N GLY A 152 1.37 12.98 1.70
CA GLY A 152 1.01 14.15 0.90
C GLY A 152 -0.32 14.78 1.36
N ASN A 153 -1.14 15.20 0.39
CA ASN A 153 -2.43 15.86 0.66
C ASN A 153 -3.62 14.89 0.64
N ARG A 154 -3.38 13.58 0.74
CA ARG A 154 -4.46 12.59 0.76
C ARG A 154 -4.76 12.13 2.18
N PRO A 155 -6.03 11.89 2.53
CA PRO A 155 -6.38 11.26 3.79
C PRO A 155 -5.59 9.98 4.00
N LEU A 156 -4.94 9.88 5.16
CA LEU A 156 -4.20 8.71 5.60
C LEU A 156 -5.00 8.04 6.73
N PHE A 157 -5.34 6.79 6.51
CA PHE A 157 -5.85 5.91 7.56
C PHE A 157 -4.80 4.84 7.83
N ILE A 158 -4.89 4.15 8.96
CA ILE A 158 -3.92 3.11 9.31
C ILE A 158 -4.63 1.77 9.43
N GLY A 159 -4.19 0.79 8.64
CA GLY A 159 -4.62 -0.60 8.77
C GLY A 159 -4.02 -1.25 10.01
N GLU A 160 -4.87 -1.76 10.90
CA GLU A 160 -4.48 -2.41 12.15
C GLU A 160 -4.88 -3.89 12.18
N ASP A 161 -4.00 -4.74 12.67
CA ASP A 161 -4.34 -6.13 13.00
C ASP A 161 -4.83 -6.22 14.45
N VAL A 162 -6.12 -5.96 14.64
CA VAL A 162 -6.77 -6.00 15.97
C VAL A 162 -6.74 -7.41 16.55
N LEU A 163 -6.99 -8.43 15.73
CA LEU A 163 -7.01 -9.82 16.18
C LEU A 163 -5.65 -10.23 16.76
N ARG A 164 -4.57 -9.95 16.05
CA ARG A 164 -3.21 -10.22 16.50
C ARG A 164 -2.89 -9.44 17.78
N THR A 165 -3.25 -8.17 17.83
CA THR A 165 -3.01 -7.30 18.99
C THR A 165 -3.72 -7.82 20.24
N VAL A 166 -4.98 -8.29 20.12
CA VAL A 166 -5.76 -8.82 21.24
C VAL A 166 -5.31 -10.24 21.61
N LYS A 167 -5.09 -11.11 20.62
CA LYS A 167 -4.74 -12.53 20.83
C LYS A 167 -3.41 -12.70 21.58
N TYR A 168 -2.45 -11.82 21.33
CA TYR A 168 -1.13 -11.88 21.96
C TYR A 168 -0.98 -10.97 23.18
N ALA A 169 -2.06 -10.27 23.58
CA ALA A 169 -2.07 -9.51 24.82
C ALA A 169 -2.06 -10.48 26.01
N ASP A 170 -1.12 -10.29 26.91
CA ASP A 170 -1.05 -11.02 28.18
C ASP A 170 -2.09 -10.45 29.15
N PRO A 171 -3.09 -11.23 29.60
CA PRO A 171 -4.09 -10.76 30.56
C PRO A 171 -3.49 -10.26 31.90
N GLN A 172 -2.31 -10.76 32.27
CA GLN A 172 -1.60 -10.36 33.50
C GLN A 172 -0.74 -9.10 33.29
N ASN A 173 -0.55 -8.67 32.05
CA ASN A 173 0.20 -7.48 31.70
C ASN A 173 -0.60 -6.59 30.73
N PRO A 174 -1.42 -5.65 31.25
CA PRO A 174 -2.21 -4.76 30.40
C PRO A 174 -1.38 -3.94 29.40
N ALA A 175 -0.09 -3.71 29.67
CA ALA A 175 0.81 -2.99 28.75
C ALA A 175 1.12 -3.79 27.48
N SER A 176 0.90 -5.11 27.46
CA SER A 176 1.05 -5.95 26.26
C SER A 176 -0.03 -5.68 25.22
N HIS A 177 -1.19 -5.12 25.62
CA HIS A 177 -2.26 -4.73 24.73
C HIS A 177 -1.98 -3.36 24.11
N GLN A 178 -1.32 -3.34 22.97
CA GLN A 178 -0.76 -2.11 22.37
C GLN A 178 -1.76 -1.25 21.62
N LEU A 179 -2.98 -1.70 21.33
CA LEU A 179 -3.95 -0.94 20.53
C LEU A 179 -4.23 0.47 21.08
N PRO A 180 -4.45 0.68 22.38
CA PRO A 180 -4.61 2.05 22.92
C PRO A 180 -3.38 2.93 22.73
N ALA A 181 -2.17 2.35 22.80
CA ALA A 181 -0.92 3.08 22.58
C ALA A 181 -0.76 3.47 21.10
N LYS A 182 -1.09 2.57 20.17
CA LYS A 182 -1.10 2.82 18.73
C LYS A 182 -2.10 3.94 18.36
N HIS A 183 -3.30 3.92 18.91
CA HIS A 183 -4.29 4.98 18.70
C HIS A 183 -3.81 6.35 19.22
N ARG A 184 -3.11 6.40 20.36
CA ARG A 184 -2.50 7.64 20.84
C ARG A 184 -1.44 8.17 19.88
N LEU A 185 -0.57 7.30 19.38
CA LEU A 185 0.44 7.68 18.39
C LEU A 185 -0.18 8.22 17.10
N HIS A 186 -1.25 7.58 16.62
CA HIS A 186 -1.98 8.03 15.44
C HIS A 186 -2.60 9.43 15.59
N ARG A 187 -3.06 9.79 16.81
CA ARG A 187 -3.63 11.13 17.08
C ARG A 187 -2.58 12.21 17.27
N GLN A 188 -1.33 11.86 17.54
CA GLN A 188 -0.23 12.79 17.80
C GLN A 188 0.64 13.04 16.59
N SER A 189 0.49 12.25 15.57
CA SER A 189 1.23 12.33 14.30
C SER A 189 0.36 12.95 13.22
#